data_518c77e7622252dc912ef031e9bc4171
#
_entry.id   518c77e7622252dc912ef031e9bc4171
#
_cell.length_a   1.000
_cell.length_b   1.000
_cell.length_c   1.000
_cell.angle_alpha   90.00
_cell.angle_beta   90.00
_cell.angle_gamma   90.00
#
_symmetry.space_group_name_H-M   'P 1'
#
loop_
_entity.id
_entity.type
_entity.pdbx_description
1 polymer ?
#
loop_
_entity_poly.entity_id
_entity_poly.type
_entity_poly.pdbx_seq_one_letter_code
_entity_poly.pdbx_strand_id
1 'polypeptide(L)'
;TDGRLVYEHKDEPVQVYSKATATIMQSLLRDVISSRITSSFQTDLTTINPSLARADWIGKTGTTNEDENMWLMLSTPRLTLGGWLGHDDNRPLAKGAGHYRNAKYMAYLVNAIQQAEPGIWGNERFSLDQSVTKSQVLKSTGEKPGKVTINGKEVTVSGSTVTSYWATKEGAPVTTYRFAIG
;
A
#
# COMPACT_ATOMS: atom_id res chain seq x y z
N THR A 1 -28.80 14.44 28.26
CA THR A 1 -29.06 13.66 27.03
C THR A 1 -30.03 12.53 27.41
N ASP A 2 -31.14 12.49 26.74
CA ASP A 2 -32.28 11.59 27.00
C ASP A 2 -32.16 10.24 26.27
N GLY A 3 -30.99 9.96 25.64
CA GLY A 3 -30.76 8.72 24.89
C GLY A 3 -31.54 8.64 23.57
N ARG A 4 -32.16 9.72 23.13
CA ARG A 4 -32.91 9.75 21.87
C ARG A 4 -31.97 9.64 20.69
N LEU A 5 -32.21 8.66 19.79
CA LEU A 5 -31.51 8.54 18.51
C LEU A 5 -31.82 9.76 17.65
N VAL A 6 -30.79 10.54 17.30
CA VAL A 6 -30.90 11.75 16.49
C VAL A 6 -30.62 11.46 15.02
N TYR A 7 -29.69 10.53 14.78
CA TYR A 7 -29.29 10.13 13.43
C TYR A 7 -28.76 8.70 13.46
N GLU A 8 -29.11 7.92 12.46
CA GLU A 8 -28.56 6.60 12.17
C GLU A 8 -28.10 6.57 10.73
N HIS A 9 -26.82 6.30 10.52
CA HIS A 9 -26.29 6.12 9.17
C HIS A 9 -26.78 4.79 8.61
N LYS A 10 -27.38 4.82 7.42
CA LYS A 10 -27.70 3.61 6.65
C LYS A 10 -26.64 3.44 5.59
N ASP A 11 -25.95 2.29 5.63
CA ASP A 11 -24.98 1.92 4.61
C ASP A 11 -25.70 1.64 3.29
N GLU A 12 -25.63 2.59 2.38
CA GLU A 12 -26.01 2.42 0.97
C GLU A 12 -24.75 2.52 0.12
N PRO A 13 -24.00 1.41 -0.03
CA PRO A 13 -22.72 1.44 -0.73
C PRO A 13 -22.91 1.78 -2.21
N VAL A 14 -22.29 2.86 -2.65
CA VAL A 14 -22.24 3.28 -4.06
C VAL A 14 -20.86 2.97 -4.60
N GLN A 15 -20.81 2.24 -5.72
CA GLN A 15 -19.55 1.97 -6.40
C GLN A 15 -19.03 3.24 -7.10
N VAL A 16 -17.94 3.82 -6.57
CA VAL A 16 -17.31 5.04 -7.11
C VAL A 16 -16.20 4.71 -8.11
N TYR A 17 -15.38 3.70 -7.82
CA TYR A 17 -14.27 3.26 -8.66
C TYR A 17 -14.54 1.89 -9.26
N SER A 18 -13.95 1.62 -10.44
CA SER A 18 -13.99 0.26 -11.01
C SER A 18 -13.25 -0.72 -10.09
N LYS A 19 -13.62 -2.00 -10.15
CA LYS A 19 -12.90 -3.05 -9.41
C LYS A 19 -11.44 -3.15 -9.82
N ALA A 20 -11.13 -2.93 -11.12
CA ALA A 20 -9.75 -2.87 -11.61
C ALA A 20 -8.96 -1.75 -10.92
N THR A 21 -9.50 -0.53 -10.89
CA THR A 21 -8.86 0.62 -10.24
C THR A 21 -8.61 0.35 -8.76
N ALA A 22 -9.60 -0.17 -8.04
CA ALA A 22 -9.47 -0.49 -6.63
C ALA A 22 -8.39 -1.57 -6.37
N THR A 23 -8.37 -2.62 -7.18
CA THR A 23 -7.38 -3.70 -7.06
C THR A 23 -5.95 -3.20 -7.35
N ILE A 24 -5.76 -2.38 -8.37
CA ILE A 24 -4.46 -1.79 -8.69
C ILE A 24 -4.01 -0.86 -7.54
N MET A 25 -4.91 -0.03 -7.02
CA MET A 25 -4.61 0.83 -5.88
C MET A 25 -4.22 0.03 -4.64
N GLN A 26 -4.89 -1.08 -4.33
CA GLN A 26 -4.51 -1.97 -3.23
C GLN A 26 -3.08 -2.50 -3.40
N SER A 27 -2.65 -2.83 -4.62
CA SER A 27 -1.28 -3.29 -4.87
C SER A 27 -0.25 -2.19 -4.56
N LEU A 28 -0.52 -0.95 -4.98
CA LEU A 28 0.34 0.20 -4.69
C LEU A 28 0.41 0.50 -3.19
N LEU A 29 -0.72 0.45 -2.49
CA LEU A 29 -0.78 0.67 -1.04
C LEU A 29 -0.08 -0.44 -0.25
N ARG A 30 -0.05 -1.67 -0.77
CA ARG A 30 0.73 -2.77 -0.19
C ARG A 30 2.23 -2.49 -0.30
N ASP A 31 2.69 -1.99 -1.44
CA ASP A 31 4.08 -1.63 -1.65
C ASP A 31 4.54 -0.51 -0.70
N VAL A 32 3.68 0.45 -0.40
CA VAL A 32 3.98 1.50 0.60
C VAL A 32 4.31 0.89 1.97
N ILE A 33 3.54 -0.09 2.42
CA ILE A 33 3.72 -0.71 3.75
C ILE A 33 4.88 -1.71 3.77
N SER A 34 5.10 -2.44 2.69
CA SER A 34 6.20 -3.40 2.56
C SER A 34 7.56 -2.73 2.30
N SER A 35 7.57 -1.49 1.82
CA SER A 35 8.78 -0.73 1.53
C SER A 35 9.37 -0.09 2.77
N ARG A 36 10.60 -0.47 3.12
CA ARG A 36 11.36 0.16 4.23
C ARG A 36 11.67 1.64 4.00
N ILE A 37 11.55 2.12 2.76
CA ILE A 37 11.83 3.52 2.43
C ILE A 37 10.66 4.41 2.84
N THR A 38 9.43 3.92 2.70
CA THR A 38 8.22 4.71 2.93
C THR A 38 7.63 4.54 4.33
N SER A 39 7.85 3.39 4.98
CA SER A 39 7.34 3.12 6.32
C SER A 39 8.15 2.03 7.02
N SER A 40 8.40 2.19 8.31
CA SER A 40 8.99 1.14 9.15
C SER A 40 7.95 0.16 9.72
N PHE A 41 6.65 0.39 9.51
CA PHE A 41 5.56 -0.37 10.11
C PHE A 41 5.73 -1.88 9.96
N GLN A 42 5.96 -2.38 8.74
CA GLN A 42 6.13 -3.81 8.47
C GLN A 42 7.32 -4.41 9.22
N THR A 43 8.43 -3.66 9.29
CA THR A 43 9.64 -4.09 10.00
C THR A 43 9.41 -4.13 11.50
N ASP A 44 8.80 -3.07 12.05
CA ASP A 44 8.49 -2.97 13.48
C ASP A 44 7.50 -4.07 13.89
N LEU A 45 6.45 -4.27 13.11
CA LEU A 45 5.46 -5.31 13.38
C LEU A 45 6.05 -6.72 13.27
N THR A 46 6.97 -6.95 12.32
CA THR A 46 7.68 -8.24 12.21
C THR A 46 8.51 -8.53 13.47
N THR A 47 9.11 -7.51 14.05
CA THR A 47 9.88 -7.64 15.30
C THR A 47 8.97 -7.93 16.50
N ILE A 48 7.80 -7.31 16.57
CA ILE A 48 6.86 -7.41 17.69
C ILE A 48 6.03 -8.71 17.60
N ASN A 49 5.49 -8.99 16.42
CA ASN A 49 4.60 -10.12 16.17
C ASN A 49 4.73 -10.59 14.71
N PRO A 50 5.66 -11.52 14.43
CA PRO A 50 5.89 -12.02 13.06
C PRO A 50 4.65 -12.66 12.42
N SER A 51 3.77 -13.23 13.23
CA SER A 51 2.54 -13.85 12.75
C SER A 51 1.56 -12.79 12.23
N LEU A 52 1.34 -11.74 13.01
CA LEU A 52 0.49 -10.62 12.64
C LEU A 52 1.05 -9.81 11.45
N ALA A 53 2.37 -9.71 11.36
CA ALA A 53 3.03 -9.05 10.23
C ALA A 53 2.79 -9.74 8.87
N ARG A 54 2.36 -11.02 8.87
CA ARG A 54 2.01 -11.76 7.64
C ARG A 54 0.58 -11.52 7.16
N ALA A 55 -0.25 -10.81 7.92
CA ALA A 55 -1.55 -10.37 7.43
C ALA A 55 -1.39 -9.47 6.18
N ASP A 56 -2.43 -9.35 5.38
CA ASP A 56 -2.37 -8.55 4.14
C ASP A 56 -2.58 -7.08 4.44
N TRP A 57 -1.51 -6.44 4.89
CA TRP A 57 -1.49 -5.02 5.22
C TRP A 57 -1.33 -4.15 3.98
N ILE A 58 -2.19 -3.16 3.86
CA ILE A 58 -2.05 -2.03 2.93
C ILE A 58 -2.12 -0.74 3.72
N GLY A 59 -1.60 0.35 3.18
CA GLY A 59 -1.69 1.64 3.87
C GLY A 59 -0.97 2.77 3.19
N LYS A 60 -1.06 3.94 3.81
CA LYS A 60 -0.45 5.18 3.31
C LYS A 60 -0.02 6.06 4.46
N THR A 61 1.18 6.59 4.37
CA THR A 61 1.70 7.64 5.26
C THR A 61 1.22 9.01 4.79
N GLY A 62 1.04 9.93 5.73
CA GLY A 62 0.80 11.35 5.47
C GLY A 62 1.71 12.20 6.33
N THR A 63 2.32 13.22 5.74
CA THR A 63 3.23 14.15 6.42
C THR A 63 2.98 15.55 5.89
N THR A 64 2.79 16.52 6.78
CA THR A 64 2.74 17.93 6.38
C THR A 64 4.14 18.49 6.15
N ASN A 65 4.25 19.62 5.44
CA ASN A 65 5.52 20.18 4.99
C ASN A 65 6.52 20.49 6.13
N GLU A 66 6.01 20.93 7.27
CA GLU A 66 6.84 21.30 8.45
C GLU A 66 6.89 20.20 9.52
N ASP A 67 6.60 18.93 9.14
CA ASP A 67 6.54 17.82 10.09
C ASP A 67 5.57 18.06 11.27
N GLU A 68 4.53 18.86 11.09
CA GLU A 68 3.54 19.17 12.12
C GLU A 68 2.59 18.02 12.41
N ASN A 69 2.18 17.34 11.33
CA ASN A 69 1.18 16.27 11.37
C ASN A 69 1.66 15.03 10.62
N MET A 70 1.62 13.91 11.31
CA MET A 70 1.98 12.61 10.77
C MET A 70 0.80 11.67 10.84
N TRP A 71 0.40 11.16 9.69
CA TRP A 71 -0.65 10.17 9.56
C TRP A 71 -0.09 8.82 9.10
N LEU A 72 -0.67 7.75 9.58
CA LEU A 72 -0.52 6.42 9.00
C LEU A 72 -1.90 5.76 8.95
N MET A 73 -2.38 5.54 7.74
CA MET A 73 -3.58 4.74 7.49
C MET A 73 -3.15 3.31 7.20
N LEU A 74 -3.77 2.35 7.86
CA LEU A 74 -3.53 0.91 7.71
C LEU A 74 -4.85 0.20 7.46
N SER A 75 -4.84 -0.79 6.58
CA SER A 75 -6.01 -1.64 6.36
C SER A 75 -5.60 -3.08 6.17
N THR A 76 -6.44 -3.99 6.63
CA THR A 76 -6.57 -5.37 6.18
C THR A 76 -7.91 -5.49 5.44
N PRO A 77 -8.25 -6.64 4.82
CA PRO A 77 -9.59 -6.83 4.25
C PRO A 77 -10.75 -6.63 5.24
N ARG A 78 -10.48 -6.69 6.53
CA ARG A 78 -11.50 -6.59 7.60
C ARG A 78 -11.64 -5.22 8.22
N LEU A 79 -10.52 -4.54 8.45
CA LEU A 79 -10.50 -3.31 9.24
C LEU A 79 -9.57 -2.26 8.64
N THR A 80 -9.96 -1.01 8.84
CA THR A 80 -9.11 0.16 8.59
C THR A 80 -8.85 0.89 9.90
N LEU A 81 -7.60 1.26 10.13
CA LEU A 81 -7.15 2.01 11.29
C LEU A 81 -6.35 3.23 10.85
N GLY A 82 -6.64 4.38 11.43
CA GLY A 82 -5.87 5.61 11.25
C GLY A 82 -5.12 5.99 12.51
N GLY A 83 -3.83 6.28 12.40
CA GLY A 83 -3.01 6.83 13.47
C GLY A 83 -2.51 8.22 13.14
N TRP A 84 -2.70 9.15 14.05
CA TRP A 84 -2.21 10.51 13.95
C TRP A 84 -1.21 10.81 15.07
N LEU A 85 -0.18 11.55 14.72
CA LEU A 85 0.80 12.09 15.65
C LEU A 85 1.05 13.54 15.30
N GLY A 86 0.89 14.43 16.27
CA GLY A 86 1.05 15.86 16.12
C GLY A 86 0.90 16.59 17.45
N HIS A 87 0.97 17.91 17.41
CA HIS A 87 0.69 18.79 18.54
C HIS A 87 -0.60 19.57 18.28
N ASP A 88 -1.40 19.79 19.32
CA ASP A 88 -2.68 20.52 19.21
C ASP A 88 -2.50 21.98 18.76
N ASP A 89 -1.33 22.56 19.00
CA ASP A 89 -0.96 23.91 18.58
C ASP A 89 -0.23 23.95 17.22
N ASN A 90 -0.21 22.84 16.48
CA ASN A 90 0.44 22.68 15.17
C ASN A 90 1.96 22.98 15.17
N ARG A 91 2.62 22.98 16.32
CA ARG A 91 4.08 23.10 16.31
C ARG A 91 4.73 21.85 15.71
N PRO A 92 5.86 22.02 15.00
CA PRO A 92 6.56 20.90 14.38
C PRO A 92 6.96 19.81 15.36
N LEU A 93 6.86 18.57 14.93
CA LEU A 93 7.50 17.43 15.60
C LEU A 93 9.01 17.49 15.42
N ALA A 94 9.74 16.72 16.21
CA ALA A 94 11.20 16.63 16.05
C ALA A 94 11.54 16.18 14.61
N LYS A 95 12.36 16.98 13.92
CA LYS A 95 12.71 16.81 12.50
C LYS A 95 13.13 15.37 12.17
N GLY A 96 12.52 14.80 11.15
CA GLY A 96 12.88 13.49 10.59
C GLY A 96 12.49 12.28 11.43
N ALA A 97 11.86 12.47 12.60
CA ALA A 97 11.52 11.37 13.50
C ALA A 97 10.03 10.98 13.49
N GLY A 98 9.16 11.85 12.95
CA GLY A 98 7.71 11.72 13.13
C GLY A 98 7.12 10.49 12.48
N HIS A 99 7.39 10.22 11.21
CA HIS A 99 6.79 9.10 10.50
C HIS A 99 7.26 7.73 11.02
N TYR A 100 8.53 7.58 11.43
CA TYR A 100 9.02 6.34 12.06
C TYR A 100 8.38 6.12 13.42
N ARG A 101 8.21 7.19 14.22
CA ARG A 101 7.55 7.09 15.53
C ARG A 101 6.09 6.68 15.38
N ASN A 102 5.37 7.29 14.43
CA ASN A 102 3.99 6.93 14.15
C ASN A 102 3.87 5.48 13.66
N ALA A 103 4.73 5.05 12.75
CA ALA A 103 4.75 3.68 12.26
C ALA A 103 5.01 2.66 13.38
N LYS A 104 5.98 2.94 14.24
CA LYS A 104 6.29 2.10 15.41
C LYS A 104 5.14 2.08 16.42
N TYR A 105 4.57 3.24 16.73
CA TYR A 105 3.38 3.34 17.60
C TYR A 105 2.23 2.48 17.05
N MET A 106 1.93 2.60 15.75
CA MET A 106 0.88 1.84 15.10
C MET A 106 1.16 0.33 15.10
N ALA A 107 2.42 -0.10 14.98
CA ALA A 107 2.79 -1.52 15.09
C ALA A 107 2.50 -2.08 16.50
N TYR A 108 2.82 -1.33 17.55
CA TYR A 108 2.46 -1.71 18.92
C TYR A 108 0.94 -1.71 19.14
N LEU A 109 0.24 -0.70 18.62
CA LEU A 109 -1.21 -0.57 18.75
C LEU A 109 -1.94 -1.74 18.10
N VAL A 110 -1.63 -2.08 16.85
CA VAL A 110 -2.28 -3.22 16.17
C VAL A 110 -1.99 -4.54 16.86
N ASN A 111 -0.79 -4.70 17.44
CA ASN A 111 -0.49 -5.88 18.24
C ASN A 111 -1.26 -5.92 19.56
N ALA A 112 -1.40 -4.79 20.25
CA ALA A 112 -2.22 -4.71 21.48
C ALA A 112 -3.70 -5.01 21.19
N ILE A 113 -4.25 -4.50 20.09
CA ILE A 113 -5.61 -4.80 19.64
C ILE A 113 -5.75 -6.31 19.34
N GLN A 114 -4.77 -6.92 18.66
CA GLN A 114 -4.76 -8.37 18.39
C GLN A 114 -4.74 -9.20 19.67
N GLN A 115 -4.05 -8.73 20.71
CA GLN A 115 -4.04 -9.41 22.03
C GLN A 115 -5.36 -9.29 22.76
N ALA A 116 -6.01 -8.13 22.66
CA ALA A 116 -7.32 -7.90 23.28
C ALA A 116 -8.45 -8.63 22.52
N GLU A 117 -8.40 -8.65 21.20
CA GLU A 117 -9.41 -9.24 20.32
C GLU A 117 -8.73 -10.16 19.29
N PRO A 118 -8.41 -11.40 19.66
CA PRO A 118 -7.72 -12.33 18.77
C PRO A 118 -8.48 -12.57 17.47
N GLY A 119 -7.79 -12.40 16.34
CA GLY A 119 -8.35 -12.62 14.99
C GLY A 119 -9.10 -11.42 14.40
N ILE A 120 -9.14 -10.28 15.07
CA ILE A 120 -9.85 -9.08 14.58
C ILE A 120 -9.33 -8.63 13.21
N TRP A 121 -8.03 -8.75 12.95
CA TRP A 121 -7.40 -8.35 11.67
C TRP A 121 -7.65 -9.34 10.53
N GLY A 122 -8.14 -10.55 10.84
CA GLY A 122 -8.38 -11.61 9.88
C GLY A 122 -7.12 -12.23 9.30
N ASN A 123 -7.33 -13.27 8.50
CA ASN A 123 -6.27 -13.93 7.72
C ASN A 123 -6.56 -13.85 6.21
N GLU A 124 -7.60 -13.15 5.84
CA GLU A 124 -8.03 -12.96 4.46
C GLU A 124 -7.00 -12.13 3.69
N ARG A 125 -6.96 -12.33 2.38
CA ARG A 125 -6.17 -11.53 1.45
C ARG A 125 -7.10 -10.65 0.62
N PHE A 126 -6.63 -9.46 0.26
CA PHE A 126 -7.30 -8.68 -0.77
C PHE A 126 -7.27 -9.47 -2.07
N SER A 127 -8.44 -9.68 -2.66
CA SER A 127 -8.58 -10.47 -3.89
C SER A 127 -8.07 -9.69 -5.10
N LEU A 128 -7.40 -10.40 -6.00
CA LEU A 128 -7.13 -9.88 -7.33
C LEU A 128 -8.41 -10.03 -8.17
N ASP A 129 -8.99 -8.91 -8.59
CA ASP A 129 -10.18 -8.93 -9.45
C ASP A 129 -9.83 -9.47 -10.85
N GLN A 130 -10.76 -10.18 -11.49
CA GLN A 130 -10.56 -10.78 -12.81
C GLN A 130 -10.30 -9.76 -13.92
N SER A 131 -10.65 -8.49 -13.70
CA SER A 131 -10.36 -7.38 -14.62
C SER A 131 -8.91 -6.89 -14.54
N VAL A 132 -8.07 -7.48 -13.67
CA VAL A 132 -6.67 -7.12 -13.49
C VAL A 132 -5.75 -8.29 -13.78
N THR A 133 -4.76 -8.05 -14.60
CA THR A 133 -3.67 -8.99 -14.91
C THR A 133 -2.38 -8.51 -14.26
N LYS A 134 -1.56 -9.44 -13.79
CA LYS A 134 -0.21 -9.16 -13.30
C LYS A 134 0.85 -9.64 -14.29
N SER A 135 1.93 -8.87 -14.43
CA SER A 135 3.06 -9.21 -15.29
C SER A 135 4.38 -8.82 -14.64
N GLN A 136 5.44 -9.55 -14.99
CA GLN A 136 6.80 -9.12 -14.66
C GLN A 136 7.22 -8.05 -15.67
N VAL A 137 7.68 -6.91 -15.16
CA VAL A 137 8.18 -5.79 -15.96
C VAL A 137 9.56 -5.37 -15.48
N LEU A 138 10.34 -4.77 -16.38
CA LEU A 138 11.65 -4.20 -16.04
C LEU A 138 11.45 -3.00 -15.12
N LYS A 139 12.19 -2.94 -14.02
CA LYS A 139 12.15 -1.80 -13.09
C LYS A 139 12.52 -0.47 -13.75
N SER A 140 13.39 -0.51 -14.75
CA SER A 140 13.91 0.68 -15.43
C SER A 140 12.92 1.30 -16.41
N THR A 141 12.11 0.47 -17.10
CA THR A 141 11.28 0.94 -18.22
C THR A 141 9.79 0.65 -18.06
N GLY A 142 9.42 -0.27 -17.17
CA GLY A 142 8.03 -0.75 -17.02
C GLY A 142 7.60 -1.69 -18.16
N GLU A 143 8.52 -2.08 -19.05
CA GLU A 143 8.25 -2.94 -20.18
C GLU A 143 8.49 -4.41 -19.87
N LYS A 144 7.90 -5.30 -20.66
CA LYS A 144 8.09 -6.73 -20.48
C LYS A 144 9.50 -7.14 -20.96
N PRO A 145 10.26 -7.92 -20.16
CA PRO A 145 11.52 -8.49 -20.63
C PRO A 145 11.26 -9.48 -21.78
N GLY A 146 12.21 -9.59 -22.70
CA GLY A 146 12.04 -10.47 -23.85
C GLY A 146 13.04 -10.17 -24.97
N LYS A 147 12.70 -10.57 -26.20
CA LYS A 147 13.50 -10.34 -27.38
C LYS A 147 12.76 -9.46 -28.37
N VAL A 148 13.47 -8.53 -28.98
CA VAL A 148 12.97 -7.64 -30.03
C VAL A 148 13.92 -7.65 -31.22
N THR A 149 13.40 -7.44 -32.43
CA THR A 149 14.22 -7.33 -33.65
C THR A 149 14.42 -5.87 -34.00
N ILE A 150 15.66 -5.42 -34.07
CA ILE A 150 16.06 -4.07 -34.47
C ILE A 150 16.99 -4.17 -35.66
N ASN A 151 16.61 -3.54 -36.75
CA ASN A 151 17.40 -3.57 -38.01
C ASN A 151 17.80 -4.99 -38.42
N GLY A 152 16.89 -5.96 -38.31
CA GLY A 152 17.12 -7.37 -38.64
C GLY A 152 17.95 -8.17 -37.63
N LYS A 153 18.38 -7.56 -36.53
CA LYS A 153 19.12 -8.24 -35.45
C LYS A 153 18.25 -8.45 -34.24
N GLU A 154 18.32 -9.64 -33.68
CA GLU A 154 17.64 -9.96 -32.40
C GLU A 154 18.44 -9.33 -31.24
N VAL A 155 17.74 -8.55 -30.41
CA VAL A 155 18.27 -7.91 -29.21
C VAL A 155 17.49 -8.41 -27.99
N THR A 156 18.21 -8.84 -26.96
CA THR A 156 17.59 -9.26 -25.70
C THR A 156 17.41 -8.05 -24.77
N VAL A 157 16.16 -7.81 -24.35
CA VAL A 157 15.80 -6.80 -23.37
C VAL A 157 15.65 -7.50 -22.02
N SER A 158 16.60 -7.25 -21.12
CA SER A 158 16.66 -7.90 -19.80
C SER A 158 17.09 -6.93 -18.71
N GLY A 159 16.83 -7.30 -17.47
CA GLY A 159 17.17 -6.49 -16.28
C GLY A 159 16.43 -6.95 -15.05
N SER A 160 16.59 -6.22 -13.95
CA SER A 160 15.83 -6.45 -12.74
C SER A 160 14.34 -6.22 -12.97
N THR A 161 13.51 -7.14 -12.52
CA THR A 161 12.06 -7.08 -12.72
C THR A 161 11.31 -6.80 -11.43
N VAL A 162 10.06 -6.38 -11.59
CA VAL A 162 9.06 -6.21 -10.55
C VAL A 162 7.71 -6.67 -11.09
N THR A 163 6.84 -7.17 -10.20
CA THR A 163 5.45 -7.46 -10.56
C THR A 163 4.68 -6.16 -10.71
N SER A 164 4.02 -5.96 -11.83
CA SER A 164 3.10 -4.86 -12.10
C SER A 164 1.70 -5.36 -12.39
N TYR A 165 0.69 -4.53 -12.11
CA TYR A 165 -0.72 -4.85 -12.23
C TYR A 165 -1.36 -3.95 -13.29
N TRP A 166 -2.21 -4.53 -14.14
CA TRP A 166 -2.78 -3.88 -15.32
C TRP A 166 -4.27 -4.15 -15.43
N ALA A 167 -5.04 -3.16 -15.79
CA ALA A 167 -6.41 -3.38 -16.20
C ALA A 167 -6.43 -4.16 -17.52
N THR A 168 -7.08 -5.31 -17.56
CA THR A 168 -7.06 -6.24 -18.71
C THR A 168 -7.54 -5.55 -20.00
N LYS A 169 -8.46 -4.59 -19.89
CA LYS A 169 -8.98 -3.83 -21.03
C LYS A 169 -7.99 -2.83 -21.63
N GLU A 170 -6.97 -2.43 -20.86
CA GLU A 170 -5.97 -1.44 -21.28
C GLU A 170 -4.75 -2.09 -21.94
N GLY A 171 -4.75 -3.41 -22.03
CA GLY A 171 -3.65 -4.20 -22.59
C GLY A 171 -2.56 -4.51 -21.58
N ALA A 172 -1.69 -5.44 -21.95
CA ALA A 172 -0.52 -5.83 -21.17
C ALA A 172 0.72 -5.06 -21.66
N PRO A 173 1.75 -4.89 -20.80
CA PRO A 173 3.02 -4.34 -21.25
C PRO A 173 3.62 -5.22 -22.36
N VAL A 174 4.20 -4.57 -23.34
CA VAL A 174 4.88 -5.21 -24.46
C VAL A 174 6.39 -5.18 -24.26
N THR A 175 7.10 -6.03 -24.99
CA THR A 175 8.56 -5.98 -25.06
C THR A 175 8.95 -4.97 -26.13
N THR A 176 9.62 -3.90 -25.75
CA THR A 176 10.17 -2.90 -26.67
C THR A 176 11.62 -2.60 -26.33
N TYR A 177 12.34 -1.95 -27.24
CA TYR A 177 13.70 -1.49 -26.98
C TYR A 177 13.71 0.04 -26.93
N ARG A 178 13.97 0.58 -25.76
CA ARG A 178 14.15 2.01 -25.57
C ARG A 178 15.57 2.30 -25.15
N PHE A 179 16.18 3.26 -25.83
CA PHE A 179 17.44 3.84 -25.36
C PHE A 179 17.14 4.79 -24.21
N ALA A 180 17.76 4.57 -23.06
CA ALA A 180 17.91 5.63 -22.10
C ALA A 180 18.96 6.60 -22.67
N ILE A 181 18.53 7.75 -23.14
CA ILE A 181 19.45 8.86 -23.40
C ILE A 181 19.76 9.43 -22.02
N GLY A 182 20.97 9.17 -21.55
CA GLY A 182 21.48 9.71 -20.30
C GLY A 182 21.74 11.22 -20.41
#